data_c6694306ee4e12240d08fad22dea1c64
#
_entry.id   c6694306ee4e12240d08fad22dea1c64
#
_cell.length_a   1.000
_cell.length_b   1.000
_cell.length_c   1.000
_cell.angle_alpha   90.00
_cell.angle_beta   90.00
_cell.angle_gamma   90.00
#
_symmetry.space_group_name_H-M   'P 1'
#
loop_
_entity.id
_entity.type
_entity.pdbx_description
1 polymer ?
#
loop_
_entity_poly.entity_id
_entity_poly.type
_entity_poly.pdbx_seq_one_letter_code
_entity_poly.pdbx_strand_id
1 'polypeptide(L)'
;MQEQLKLETECLARSWMRHSRNTLRTYLVQDVQDPRINVQSILTRHFLIEQLFGVRFETLTEHELRFALVTNWLLRLLKKPVRPRQLHLILDALLAGGDDAEGLKIPSYVSETFATLAAPNYMCDLFCWSPVETSDAPVPEHLLSTFEVIWREVLACEEPRRASVLEPACGSANDYRFLEAFGLARLLDYAGSDLCEKNIANARGIFPDARFNVGNVLEIDAADGAYDYCFVHDLFEHLSVEVLEVAIGEICRVTQKGICAGFFNMHDGDAHVVRPVGAYHWNSLSVAKTKAIFEQYNMAASAVHVDTLLRSRFGCTDTHNKRAWTFVITRQQPT
;
A
#
# COMPACT_ATOMS: atom_id res chain seq x y z
N MET A 1 5.18 -25.76 10.29
CA MET A 1 5.11 -24.31 9.97
C MET A 1 4.40 -24.06 8.66
N GLN A 2 4.80 -24.62 7.50
CA GLN A 2 4.10 -24.48 6.21
C GLN A 2 2.63 -24.95 6.27
N GLU A 3 2.38 -26.11 6.90
CA GLU A 3 1.04 -26.66 7.03
C GLU A 3 0.13 -25.79 7.91
N GLN A 4 0.67 -25.17 8.94
CA GLN A 4 -0.06 -24.23 9.79
C GLN A 4 -0.35 -22.92 9.07
N LEU A 5 0.60 -22.42 8.29
CA LEU A 5 0.43 -21.23 7.42
C LEU A 5 -0.66 -21.46 6.38
N LYS A 6 -0.66 -22.63 5.74
CA LYS A 6 -1.66 -23.03 4.76
C LYS A 6 -3.06 -23.10 5.39
N LEU A 7 -3.17 -23.74 6.56
CA LEU A 7 -4.42 -23.82 7.33
C LEU A 7 -4.96 -22.44 7.73
N GLU A 8 -4.10 -21.55 8.21
CA GLU A 8 -4.48 -20.19 8.59
C GLU A 8 -4.90 -19.35 7.39
N THR A 9 -4.22 -19.50 6.25
CA THR A 9 -4.57 -18.83 4.99
C THR A 9 -5.90 -19.33 4.44
N GLU A 10 -6.17 -20.63 4.53
CA GLU A 10 -7.47 -21.21 4.19
C GLU A 10 -8.58 -20.78 5.16
N CYS A 11 -8.26 -20.57 6.44
CA CYS A 11 -9.20 -20.03 7.41
C CYS A 11 -9.55 -18.57 7.13
N LEU A 12 -8.58 -17.77 6.74
CA LEU A 12 -8.80 -16.38 6.29
C LEU A 12 -9.69 -16.34 5.05
N ALA A 13 -9.38 -17.12 4.02
CA ALA A 13 -10.20 -17.21 2.81
C ALA A 13 -11.64 -17.64 3.10
N ARG A 14 -11.84 -18.63 4.00
CA ARG A 14 -13.18 -19.05 4.43
C ARG A 14 -13.91 -17.98 5.25
N SER A 15 -13.19 -17.18 6.03
CA SER A 15 -13.74 -16.05 6.76
C SER A 15 -14.28 -14.99 5.82
N TRP A 16 -13.56 -14.69 4.75
CA TRP A 16 -13.96 -13.73 3.72
C TRP A 16 -15.19 -14.19 2.94
N MET A 17 -15.29 -15.47 2.61
CA MET A 17 -16.47 -16.04 1.97
C MET A 17 -17.76 -15.93 2.80
N ARG A 18 -17.64 -15.68 4.11
CA ARG A 18 -18.78 -15.48 5.01
C ARG A 18 -19.25 -14.03 5.10
N HIS A 19 -18.49 -13.09 4.59
CA HIS A 19 -18.89 -11.68 4.62
C HIS A 19 -20.03 -11.43 3.62
N SER A 20 -21.00 -10.63 4.04
CA SER A 20 -22.07 -10.18 3.16
C SER A 20 -21.49 -9.32 2.03
N ARG A 21 -22.19 -9.26 0.87
CA ARG A 21 -21.82 -8.37 -0.23
C ARG A 21 -21.65 -6.91 0.23
N ASN A 22 -22.51 -6.46 1.18
CA ASN A 22 -22.40 -5.12 1.77
C ASN A 22 -21.10 -4.94 2.56
N THR A 23 -20.72 -5.92 3.37
CA THR A 23 -19.47 -5.88 4.14
C THR A 23 -18.27 -5.83 3.19
N LEU A 24 -18.26 -6.65 2.14
CA LEU A 24 -17.23 -6.62 1.11
C LEU A 24 -17.19 -5.29 0.37
N ARG A 25 -18.32 -4.72 0.02
CA ARG A 25 -18.39 -3.42 -0.65
C ARG A 25 -17.87 -2.28 0.23
N THR A 26 -18.18 -2.31 1.53
CA THR A 26 -17.63 -1.35 2.51
C THR A 26 -16.14 -1.59 2.73
N TYR A 27 -15.70 -2.82 2.63
CA TYR A 27 -14.31 -3.21 2.75
C TYR A 27 -13.51 -2.96 1.47
N LEU A 28 -14.17 -2.94 0.32
CA LEU A 28 -13.55 -2.72 -0.97
C LEU A 28 -13.35 -1.22 -1.20
N VAL A 29 -12.41 -0.96 -2.05
CA VAL A 29 -11.84 0.33 -2.39
C VAL A 29 -12.82 1.49 -2.41
N GLN A 30 -12.60 2.47 -1.57
CA GLN A 30 -13.42 3.69 -1.47
C GLN A 30 -12.67 4.95 -1.95
N ASP A 31 -11.35 4.94 -1.88
CA ASP A 31 -10.50 6.07 -2.28
C ASP A 31 -9.16 5.58 -2.83
N VAL A 32 -8.51 6.43 -3.64
CA VAL A 32 -7.15 6.24 -4.15
C VAL A 32 -6.08 6.15 -3.07
N GLN A 33 -6.38 6.61 -1.86
CA GLN A 33 -5.55 6.46 -0.67
C GLN A 33 -5.75 5.11 0.04
N ASP A 34 -6.68 4.29 -0.43
CA ASP A 34 -6.87 2.94 0.12
C ASP A 34 -5.59 2.12 -0.10
N PRO A 35 -4.97 1.57 0.95
CA PRO A 35 -3.70 0.84 0.84
C PRO A 35 -3.74 -0.36 -0.10
N ARG A 36 -4.92 -0.86 -0.45
CA ARG A 36 -5.08 -1.94 -1.44
C ARG A 36 -4.69 -1.52 -2.85
N ILE A 37 -4.88 -0.25 -3.18
CA ILE A 37 -4.61 0.33 -4.49
C ILE A 37 -3.66 1.53 -4.45
N ASN A 38 -3.23 1.94 -3.26
CA ASN A 38 -2.16 2.91 -3.13
C ASN A 38 -0.84 2.25 -3.53
N VAL A 39 -0.20 2.79 -4.57
CA VAL A 39 1.01 2.19 -5.14
C VAL A 39 2.15 2.12 -4.11
N GLN A 40 2.29 3.11 -3.24
CA GLN A 40 3.34 3.12 -2.21
C GLN A 40 3.10 2.03 -1.18
N SER A 41 1.85 1.83 -0.73
CA SER A 41 1.49 0.73 0.16
C SER A 41 1.70 -0.65 -0.50
N ILE A 42 1.43 -0.77 -1.81
CA ILE A 42 1.76 -1.98 -2.59
C ILE A 42 3.27 -2.23 -2.56
N LEU A 43 4.08 -1.24 -2.87
CA LEU A 43 5.55 -1.36 -2.87
C LEU A 43 6.09 -1.73 -1.49
N THR A 44 5.49 -1.20 -0.42
CA THR A 44 5.86 -1.55 0.97
C THR A 44 5.54 -3.00 1.30
N ARG A 45 4.36 -3.50 0.92
CA ARG A 45 4.03 -4.93 1.11
C ARG A 45 5.01 -5.83 0.38
N HIS A 46 5.37 -5.47 -0.86
CA HIS A 46 6.34 -6.23 -1.63
C HIS A 46 7.74 -6.17 -1.05
N PHE A 47 8.15 -5.01 -0.53
CA PHE A 47 9.38 -4.90 0.22
C PHE A 47 9.40 -5.88 1.40
N LEU A 48 8.37 -5.87 2.23
CA LEU A 48 8.29 -6.77 3.39
C LEU A 48 8.31 -8.25 2.98
N ILE A 49 7.56 -8.63 1.94
CA ILE A 49 7.48 -10.02 1.52
C ILE A 49 8.81 -10.51 0.93
N GLU A 50 9.52 -9.67 0.19
CA GLU A 50 10.86 -10.00 -0.31
C GLU A 50 11.83 -10.24 0.85
N GLN A 51 11.71 -9.45 1.94
CA GLN A 51 12.54 -9.63 3.13
C GLN A 51 12.19 -10.91 3.91
N LEU A 52 10.91 -11.21 4.04
CA LEU A 52 10.41 -12.38 4.76
C LEU A 52 10.78 -13.70 4.08
N PHE A 53 10.69 -13.74 2.74
CA PHE A 53 10.89 -14.95 1.97
C PHE A 53 12.28 -15.04 1.33
N GLY A 54 13.00 -13.93 1.21
CA GLY A 54 14.32 -13.87 0.60
C GLY A 54 14.32 -14.02 -0.93
N VAL A 55 13.16 -13.82 -1.56
CA VAL A 55 12.96 -13.90 -3.01
C VAL A 55 12.10 -12.74 -3.49
N ARG A 56 12.22 -12.42 -4.79
CA ARG A 56 11.40 -11.38 -5.41
C ARG A 56 10.08 -11.96 -5.94
N PHE A 57 9.02 -11.27 -5.68
CA PHE A 57 7.68 -11.62 -6.16
C PHE A 57 7.21 -10.61 -7.23
N GLU A 58 7.95 -10.51 -8.34
CA GLU A 58 7.66 -9.53 -9.40
C GLU A 58 6.28 -9.73 -10.02
N THR A 59 5.86 -10.98 -10.24
CA THR A 59 4.53 -11.29 -10.80
C THR A 59 3.41 -10.82 -9.89
N LEU A 60 3.56 -10.99 -8.58
CA LEU A 60 2.59 -10.52 -7.59
C LEU A 60 2.52 -9.00 -7.60
N THR A 61 3.67 -8.31 -7.54
CA THR A 61 3.75 -6.85 -7.64
C THR A 61 3.09 -6.34 -8.91
N GLU A 62 3.34 -6.98 -10.03
CA GLU A 62 2.75 -6.60 -11.30
C GLU A 62 1.22 -6.72 -11.28
N HIS A 63 0.69 -7.79 -10.72
CA HIS A 63 -0.76 -7.99 -10.58
C HIS A 63 -1.41 -6.90 -9.73
N GLU A 64 -0.85 -6.61 -8.56
CA GLU A 64 -1.36 -5.56 -7.68
C GLU A 64 -1.30 -4.18 -8.33
N LEU A 65 -0.20 -3.85 -9.00
CA LEU A 65 -0.07 -2.57 -9.70
C LEU A 65 -1.06 -2.45 -10.86
N ARG A 66 -1.30 -3.52 -11.64
CA ARG A 66 -2.31 -3.54 -12.70
C ARG A 66 -3.71 -3.29 -12.15
N PHE A 67 -4.07 -3.96 -11.07
CA PHE A 67 -5.35 -3.73 -10.39
C PHE A 67 -5.47 -2.30 -9.90
N ALA A 68 -4.44 -1.77 -9.26
CA ALA A 68 -4.41 -0.39 -8.78
C ALA A 68 -4.61 0.62 -9.91
N LEU A 69 -3.99 0.42 -11.07
CA LEU A 69 -4.15 1.30 -12.24
C LEU A 69 -5.60 1.36 -12.72
N VAL A 70 -6.21 0.20 -12.96
CA VAL A 70 -7.59 0.13 -13.45
C VAL A 70 -8.56 0.69 -12.41
N THR A 71 -8.40 0.29 -11.15
CA THR A 71 -9.29 0.74 -10.07
C THR A 71 -9.16 2.24 -9.82
N ASN A 72 -7.95 2.80 -9.83
CA ASN A 72 -7.74 4.24 -9.72
C ASN A 72 -8.39 5.02 -10.87
N TRP A 73 -8.32 4.50 -12.09
CA TRP A 73 -8.98 5.12 -13.23
C TRP A 73 -10.51 5.08 -13.08
N LEU A 74 -11.08 3.94 -12.71
CA LEU A 74 -12.53 3.78 -12.46
C LEU A 74 -13.02 4.70 -11.34
N LEU A 75 -12.30 4.79 -10.22
CA LEU A 75 -12.65 5.69 -9.11
C LEU A 75 -12.64 7.16 -9.53
N ARG A 76 -11.69 7.57 -10.36
CA ARG A 76 -11.66 8.94 -10.89
C ARG A 76 -12.82 9.20 -11.86
N LEU A 77 -13.18 8.21 -12.65
CA LEU A 77 -14.33 8.29 -13.52
C LEU A 77 -15.63 8.45 -12.73
N LEU A 78 -15.81 7.68 -11.64
CA LEU A 78 -16.97 7.72 -10.77
C LEU A 78 -17.10 9.04 -9.97
N LYS A 79 -16.03 9.78 -9.78
CA LYS A 79 -16.07 11.15 -9.21
C LYS A 79 -16.71 12.18 -10.17
N LYS A 80 -16.86 11.83 -11.45
CA LYS A 80 -17.63 12.60 -12.42
C LYS A 80 -19.08 12.09 -12.45
N PRO A 81 -20.07 12.88 -12.92
CA PRO A 81 -21.44 12.43 -13.06
C PRO A 81 -21.55 11.38 -14.19
N VAL A 82 -21.18 10.15 -13.89
CA VAL A 82 -21.34 9.00 -14.79
C VAL A 82 -22.67 8.34 -14.47
N ARG A 83 -23.51 8.14 -15.50
CA ARG A 83 -24.79 7.43 -15.35
C ARG A 83 -24.51 5.94 -15.15
N PRO A 84 -25.31 5.21 -14.33
CA PRO A 84 -25.13 3.76 -14.15
C PRO A 84 -25.02 2.97 -15.45
N ARG A 85 -25.82 3.32 -16.46
CA ARG A 85 -25.77 2.71 -17.78
C ARG A 85 -24.42 2.91 -18.47
N GLN A 86 -23.81 4.08 -18.35
CA GLN A 86 -22.50 4.34 -18.94
C GLN A 86 -21.41 3.50 -18.26
N LEU A 87 -21.51 3.29 -16.95
CA LEU A 87 -20.57 2.42 -16.24
C LEU A 87 -20.66 0.97 -16.73
N HIS A 88 -21.87 0.43 -16.93
CA HIS A 88 -22.05 -0.90 -17.53
C HIS A 88 -21.39 -1.01 -18.89
N LEU A 89 -21.62 -0.04 -19.77
CA LEU A 89 -21.04 -0.03 -21.11
C LEU A 89 -19.51 0.07 -21.11
N ILE A 90 -18.93 0.82 -20.16
CA ILE A 90 -17.48 0.90 -19.98
C ILE A 90 -16.93 -0.46 -19.58
N LEU A 91 -17.57 -1.14 -18.62
CA LEU A 91 -17.13 -2.44 -18.14
C LEU A 91 -17.32 -3.54 -19.19
N ASP A 92 -18.43 -3.49 -19.94
CA ASP A 92 -18.67 -4.39 -21.08
C ASP A 92 -17.62 -4.18 -22.18
N ALA A 93 -17.28 -2.93 -22.48
CA ALA A 93 -16.23 -2.61 -23.44
C ALA A 93 -14.85 -3.12 -22.97
N LEU A 94 -14.53 -2.94 -21.69
CA LEU A 94 -13.28 -3.44 -21.11
C LEU A 94 -13.20 -4.97 -21.17
N LEU A 95 -14.30 -5.68 -20.86
CA LEU A 95 -14.38 -7.15 -20.95
C LEU A 95 -14.27 -7.65 -22.40
N ALA A 96 -14.81 -6.90 -23.35
CA ALA A 96 -14.71 -7.22 -24.77
C ALA A 96 -13.34 -6.85 -25.40
N GLY A 97 -12.44 -6.24 -24.62
CA GLY A 97 -11.16 -5.73 -25.11
C GLY A 97 -11.28 -4.45 -25.94
N GLY A 98 -12.41 -3.73 -25.78
CA GLY A 98 -12.64 -2.45 -26.44
C GLY A 98 -12.03 -1.26 -25.73
N ASP A 99 -11.80 -0.20 -26.46
CA ASP A 99 -11.20 1.06 -25.98
C ASP A 99 -12.14 2.28 -26.09
N ASP A 100 -13.39 2.05 -26.48
CA ASP A 100 -14.43 3.09 -26.58
C ASP A 100 -15.78 2.55 -26.04
N ALA A 101 -16.43 3.33 -25.22
CA ALA A 101 -17.76 3.06 -24.71
C ALA A 101 -18.63 4.32 -24.76
N GLU A 102 -19.62 4.36 -25.63
CA GLU A 102 -20.56 5.49 -25.81
C GLU A 102 -19.86 6.88 -25.90
N GLY A 103 -18.75 6.98 -26.66
CA GLY A 103 -18.00 8.24 -26.83
C GLY A 103 -17.09 8.59 -25.64
N LEU A 104 -16.96 7.70 -24.66
CA LEU A 104 -15.93 7.80 -23.65
C LEU A 104 -14.73 6.94 -24.07
N LYS A 105 -13.65 7.60 -24.49
CA LYS A 105 -12.42 6.90 -24.85
C LYS A 105 -11.76 6.29 -23.59
N ILE A 106 -11.67 4.98 -23.58
CA ILE A 106 -10.93 4.24 -22.55
C ILE A 106 -9.44 4.32 -22.90
N PRO A 107 -8.55 4.75 -21.98
CA PRO A 107 -7.13 4.77 -22.25
C PRO A 107 -6.58 3.36 -22.53
N SER A 108 -5.68 3.21 -23.50
CA SER A 108 -5.12 1.92 -23.88
C SER A 108 -4.47 1.19 -22.69
N TYR A 109 -3.76 1.91 -21.80
CA TYR A 109 -3.18 1.30 -20.60
C TYR A 109 -4.23 0.72 -19.65
N VAL A 110 -5.48 1.17 -19.70
CA VAL A 110 -6.59 0.61 -18.91
C VAL A 110 -7.12 -0.64 -19.58
N SER A 111 -7.48 -0.59 -20.86
CA SER A 111 -8.04 -1.73 -21.60
C SER A 111 -7.06 -2.91 -21.67
N GLU A 112 -5.81 -2.65 -22.01
CA GLU A 112 -4.75 -3.67 -22.07
C GLU A 112 -4.47 -4.28 -20.68
N THR A 113 -4.41 -3.44 -19.65
CA THR A 113 -4.19 -3.89 -18.27
C THR A 113 -5.37 -4.69 -17.75
N PHE A 114 -6.60 -4.22 -18.01
CA PHE A 114 -7.82 -4.91 -17.57
C PHE A 114 -7.96 -6.29 -18.23
N ALA A 115 -7.63 -6.42 -19.51
CA ALA A 115 -7.66 -7.71 -20.21
C ALA A 115 -6.73 -8.77 -19.61
N THR A 116 -5.68 -8.34 -18.89
CA THR A 116 -4.72 -9.24 -18.22
C THR A 116 -5.02 -9.51 -16.75
N LEU A 117 -6.05 -8.87 -16.18
CA LEU A 117 -6.44 -9.12 -14.77
C LEU A 117 -7.11 -10.49 -14.62
N ALA A 118 -6.75 -11.20 -13.57
CA ALA A 118 -7.31 -12.51 -13.29
C ALA A 118 -8.78 -12.47 -12.82
N ALA A 119 -9.30 -11.31 -12.43
CA ALA A 119 -10.64 -11.14 -11.89
C ALA A 119 -11.43 -9.97 -12.49
N PRO A 120 -11.60 -9.87 -13.82
CA PRO A 120 -12.38 -8.80 -14.43
C PRO A 120 -13.85 -8.81 -14.00
N ASN A 121 -14.46 -10.01 -13.82
CA ASN A 121 -15.85 -10.13 -13.33
C ASN A 121 -16.02 -9.55 -11.93
N TYR A 122 -15.05 -9.75 -11.05
CA TYR A 122 -15.04 -9.17 -9.72
C TYR A 122 -15.10 -7.62 -9.78
N MET A 123 -14.34 -7.00 -10.68
CA MET A 123 -14.37 -5.55 -10.84
C MET A 123 -15.71 -5.08 -11.39
N CYS A 124 -16.32 -5.80 -12.32
CA CYS A 124 -17.65 -5.51 -12.83
C CYS A 124 -18.69 -5.55 -11.72
N ASP A 125 -18.69 -6.59 -10.92
CA ASP A 125 -19.61 -6.75 -9.79
C ASP A 125 -19.42 -5.63 -8.75
N LEU A 126 -18.17 -5.24 -8.48
CA LEU A 126 -17.86 -4.16 -7.56
C LEU A 126 -18.44 -2.82 -7.99
N PHE A 127 -18.35 -2.47 -9.27
CA PHE A 127 -18.74 -1.16 -9.76
C PHE A 127 -20.14 -1.09 -10.35
N CYS A 128 -20.69 -2.19 -10.85
CA CYS A 128 -22.04 -2.25 -11.44
C CYS A 128 -23.13 -2.66 -10.47
N TRP A 129 -22.76 -3.12 -9.30
CA TRP A 129 -23.71 -3.69 -8.38
C TRP A 129 -24.68 -2.65 -7.79
N SER A 130 -26.00 -2.97 -7.85
CA SER A 130 -27.03 -2.14 -7.25
C SER A 130 -27.03 -2.26 -5.72
N PRO A 131 -27.13 -1.14 -4.98
CA PRO A 131 -27.19 -1.17 -3.50
C PRO A 131 -28.43 -1.86 -2.92
N VAL A 132 -29.39 -2.25 -3.74
CA VAL A 132 -30.70 -2.78 -3.30
C VAL A 132 -30.66 -4.27 -2.95
N GLU A 133 -29.65 -5.00 -3.37
CA GLU A 133 -29.55 -6.43 -3.02
C GLU A 133 -28.79 -6.65 -1.72
N THR A 134 -29.52 -6.57 -0.61
CA THR A 134 -29.05 -7.00 0.72
C THR A 134 -29.19 -8.51 0.87
N SER A 135 -28.41 -9.27 0.14
CA SER A 135 -28.35 -10.71 0.33
C SER A 135 -27.27 -11.05 1.35
N ASP A 136 -27.63 -11.73 2.43
CA ASP A 136 -26.69 -12.34 3.37
C ASP A 136 -26.02 -13.60 2.80
N ALA A 137 -26.18 -13.87 1.50
CA ALA A 137 -25.56 -14.98 0.83
C ALA A 137 -24.02 -14.85 0.88
N PRO A 138 -23.30 -15.97 1.06
CA PRO A 138 -21.84 -15.96 1.02
C PRO A 138 -21.34 -15.33 -0.28
N VAL A 139 -20.32 -14.49 -0.17
CA VAL A 139 -19.69 -13.88 -1.34
C VAL A 139 -19.04 -14.98 -2.17
N PRO A 140 -19.37 -15.11 -3.46
CA PRO A 140 -18.74 -16.08 -4.33
C PRO A 140 -17.22 -15.90 -4.37
N GLU A 141 -16.48 -17.00 -4.50
CA GLU A 141 -15.01 -16.97 -4.46
C GLU A 141 -14.40 -16.06 -5.56
N HIS A 142 -15.05 -15.98 -6.72
CA HIS A 142 -14.62 -15.09 -7.80
C HIS A 142 -14.78 -13.58 -7.49
N LEU A 143 -15.53 -13.24 -6.45
CA LEU A 143 -15.64 -11.88 -5.92
C LEU A 143 -14.61 -11.58 -4.83
N LEU A 144 -13.88 -12.58 -4.37
CA LEU A 144 -12.72 -12.36 -3.53
C LEU A 144 -11.66 -11.61 -4.34
N SER A 145 -10.92 -10.79 -3.65
CA SER A 145 -9.80 -10.09 -4.28
C SER A 145 -8.88 -11.10 -4.96
N THR A 146 -8.53 -10.87 -6.22
CA THR A 146 -7.51 -11.65 -6.94
C THR A 146 -6.23 -11.76 -6.11
N PHE A 147 -5.93 -10.74 -5.32
CA PHE A 147 -4.76 -10.70 -4.46
C PHE A 147 -4.80 -11.74 -3.37
N GLU A 148 -5.96 -12.01 -2.76
CA GLU A 148 -6.07 -13.02 -1.71
C GLU A 148 -5.76 -14.41 -2.22
N VAL A 149 -6.19 -14.73 -3.44
CA VAL A 149 -5.84 -15.99 -4.07
C VAL A 149 -4.33 -16.07 -4.32
N ILE A 150 -3.75 -15.03 -4.91
CA ILE A 150 -2.31 -14.97 -5.20
C ILE A 150 -1.48 -15.00 -3.91
N TRP A 151 -1.87 -14.20 -2.90
CA TRP A 151 -1.19 -14.18 -1.62
C TRP A 151 -1.26 -15.51 -0.89
N ARG A 152 -2.39 -16.20 -0.97
CA ARG A 152 -2.58 -17.55 -0.43
C ARG A 152 -1.60 -18.53 -1.07
N GLU A 153 -1.45 -18.47 -2.39
CA GLU A 153 -0.51 -19.32 -3.12
C GLU A 153 0.93 -19.04 -2.73
N VAL A 154 1.33 -17.77 -2.68
CA VAL A 154 2.67 -17.37 -2.24
C VAL A 154 2.96 -17.83 -0.81
N LEU A 155 2.05 -17.54 0.12
CA LEU A 155 2.20 -17.92 1.53
C LEU A 155 2.18 -19.44 1.77
N ALA A 156 1.65 -20.22 0.83
CA ALA A 156 1.64 -21.68 0.91
C ALA A 156 2.90 -22.34 0.33
N CYS A 157 3.64 -21.63 -0.54
CA CYS A 157 4.76 -22.20 -1.29
C CYS A 157 6.13 -22.03 -0.62
N GLU A 158 6.29 -21.02 0.24
CA GLU A 158 7.59 -20.61 0.77
C GLU A 158 7.63 -20.66 2.31
N GLU A 159 8.81 -20.94 2.86
CA GLU A 159 9.04 -20.84 4.31
C GLU A 159 9.37 -19.39 4.70
N PRO A 160 8.46 -18.70 5.41
CA PRO A 160 8.69 -17.32 5.78
C PRO A 160 9.67 -17.20 6.95
N ARG A 161 10.43 -16.12 6.96
CA ARG A 161 11.20 -15.68 8.11
C ARG A 161 10.34 -14.75 8.97
N ARG A 162 10.41 -14.91 10.27
CA ARG A 162 9.80 -13.89 11.15
C ARG A 162 10.70 -12.67 11.22
N ALA A 163 10.09 -11.49 11.26
CA ALA A 163 10.80 -10.22 11.34
C ALA A 163 10.11 -9.26 12.31
N SER A 164 10.89 -8.50 13.05
CA SER A 164 10.39 -7.38 13.83
C SER A 164 10.25 -6.14 12.94
N VAL A 165 9.08 -5.48 13.00
CA VAL A 165 8.74 -4.36 12.13
C VAL A 165 8.14 -3.20 12.91
N LEU A 166 8.66 -1.99 12.67
CA LEU A 166 8.11 -0.75 13.20
C LEU A 166 7.42 0.04 12.08
N GLU A 167 6.22 0.55 12.37
CA GLU A 167 5.52 1.57 11.58
C GLU A 167 5.35 2.85 12.41
N PRO A 168 6.28 3.83 12.33
CA PRO A 168 6.05 5.13 12.93
C PRO A 168 5.04 5.92 12.09
N ALA A 169 4.25 6.77 12.75
CA ALA A 169 3.13 7.50 12.17
C ALA A 169 2.07 6.58 11.52
N CYS A 170 1.75 5.45 12.20
CA CYS A 170 0.83 4.41 11.69
C CYS A 170 -0.63 4.88 11.55
N GLY A 171 -0.96 6.09 12.00
CA GLY A 171 -2.32 6.61 12.01
C GLY A 171 -3.28 5.68 12.75
N SER A 172 -4.45 5.43 12.17
CA SER A 172 -5.42 4.46 12.70
C SER A 172 -5.23 3.04 12.12
N ALA A 173 -3.98 2.64 11.86
CA ALA A 173 -3.58 1.33 11.35
C ALA A 173 -4.04 1.03 9.90
N ASN A 174 -3.94 2.02 9.01
CA ASN A 174 -4.38 1.84 7.62
C ASN A 174 -3.56 0.78 6.88
N ASP A 175 -2.24 0.81 6.96
CA ASP A 175 -1.39 -0.18 6.31
C ASP A 175 -1.43 -1.53 7.04
N TYR A 176 -1.41 -1.54 8.38
CA TYR A 176 -1.54 -2.76 9.17
C TYR A 176 -2.80 -3.58 8.82
N ARG A 177 -3.92 -2.93 8.57
CA ARG A 177 -5.17 -3.57 8.16
C ARG A 177 -4.98 -4.51 6.97
N PHE A 178 -4.07 -4.18 6.05
CA PHE A 178 -3.77 -5.02 4.88
C PHE A 178 -2.73 -6.08 5.16
N LEU A 179 -1.75 -5.78 6.01
CA LEU A 179 -0.85 -6.80 6.51
C LEU A 179 -1.64 -7.91 7.22
N GLU A 180 -2.65 -7.54 7.98
CA GLU A 180 -3.54 -8.48 8.68
C GLU A 180 -4.44 -9.22 7.69
N ALA A 181 -5.16 -8.51 6.83
CA ALA A 181 -6.11 -9.10 5.88
C ALA A 181 -5.46 -10.09 4.91
N PHE A 182 -4.22 -9.83 4.46
CA PHE A 182 -3.45 -10.75 3.63
C PHE A 182 -2.67 -11.79 4.41
N GLY A 183 -2.79 -11.81 5.73
CA GLY A 183 -2.14 -12.78 6.59
C GLY A 183 -0.64 -12.55 6.79
N LEU A 184 -0.10 -11.41 6.38
CA LEU A 184 1.30 -11.05 6.59
C LEU A 184 1.60 -10.68 8.04
N ALA A 185 0.66 -10.04 8.73
CA ALA A 185 0.86 -9.56 10.09
C ALA A 185 1.32 -10.65 11.05
N ARG A 186 0.85 -11.89 10.89
CA ARG A 186 1.26 -13.03 11.71
C ARG A 186 2.72 -13.46 11.53
N LEU A 187 3.36 -13.03 10.44
CA LEU A 187 4.78 -13.27 10.17
C LEU A 187 5.66 -12.18 10.75
N LEU A 188 5.05 -11.13 11.28
CA LEU A 188 5.72 -9.95 11.80
C LEU A 188 5.55 -9.88 13.32
N ASP A 189 6.61 -9.49 14.01
CA ASP A 189 6.54 -8.90 15.34
C ASP A 189 6.36 -7.38 15.14
N TYR A 190 5.09 -7.01 14.85
CA TYR A 190 4.75 -5.65 14.45
C TYR A 190 4.55 -4.72 15.65
N ALA A 191 5.00 -3.48 15.49
CA ALA A 191 4.69 -2.37 16.38
C ALA A 191 4.33 -1.13 15.56
N GLY A 192 3.15 -0.56 15.78
CA GLY A 192 2.73 0.74 15.24
C GLY A 192 2.86 1.84 16.29
N SER A 193 3.33 3.02 15.90
CA SER A 193 3.33 4.19 16.77
C SER A 193 2.81 5.44 16.06
N ASP A 194 2.09 6.28 16.79
CA ASP A 194 1.60 7.57 16.27
C ASP A 194 1.58 8.58 17.43
N LEU A 195 1.83 9.85 17.12
CA LEU A 195 1.78 10.92 18.13
C LEU A 195 0.35 11.21 18.59
N CYS A 196 -0.64 10.92 17.76
CA CYS A 196 -2.05 11.18 18.01
C CYS A 196 -2.70 10.04 18.81
N GLU A 197 -2.99 10.29 20.09
CA GLU A 197 -3.66 9.32 20.97
C GLU A 197 -4.98 8.79 20.39
N LYS A 198 -5.74 9.63 19.68
CA LYS A 198 -6.99 9.22 19.05
C LYS A 198 -6.76 8.18 17.94
N ASN A 199 -5.71 8.35 17.13
CA ASN A 199 -5.33 7.38 16.11
C ASN A 199 -4.99 6.04 16.76
N ILE A 200 -4.20 6.06 17.81
CA ILE A 200 -3.82 4.85 18.55
C ILE A 200 -5.02 4.19 19.24
N ALA A 201 -5.94 4.98 19.81
CA ALA A 201 -7.17 4.43 20.38
C ALA A 201 -8.03 3.74 19.30
N ASN A 202 -8.15 4.33 18.12
CA ASN A 202 -8.85 3.73 16.97
C ASN A 202 -8.15 2.43 16.53
N ALA A 203 -6.83 2.45 16.34
CA ALA A 203 -6.05 1.28 15.94
C ALA A 203 -6.22 0.11 16.91
N ARG A 204 -6.11 0.36 18.21
CA ARG A 204 -6.33 -0.64 19.27
C ARG A 204 -7.76 -1.16 19.32
N GLY A 205 -8.74 -0.30 19.03
CA GLY A 205 -10.15 -0.69 18.96
C GLY A 205 -10.46 -1.63 17.78
N ILE A 206 -9.76 -1.46 16.66
CA ILE A 206 -9.92 -2.28 15.45
C ILE A 206 -9.09 -3.56 15.54
N PHE A 207 -7.86 -3.48 16.06
CA PHE A 207 -6.88 -4.57 16.12
C PHE A 207 -6.34 -4.74 17.55
N PRO A 208 -7.14 -5.29 18.47
CA PRO A 208 -6.78 -5.39 19.89
C PRO A 208 -5.57 -6.29 20.17
N ASP A 209 -5.27 -7.22 19.27
CA ASP A 209 -4.16 -8.17 19.41
C ASP A 209 -2.82 -7.63 18.84
N ALA A 210 -2.85 -6.48 18.16
CA ALA A 210 -1.66 -5.84 17.61
C ALA A 210 -1.10 -4.76 18.56
N ARG A 211 0.22 -4.53 18.49
CA ARG A 211 0.87 -3.51 19.31
C ARG A 211 0.78 -2.14 18.68
N PHE A 212 0.07 -1.23 19.34
CA PHE A 212 0.03 0.18 18.98
C PHE A 212 0.33 1.04 20.20
N ASN A 213 1.24 2.01 20.06
CA ASN A 213 1.66 2.89 21.13
C ASN A 213 1.62 4.36 20.71
N VAL A 214 1.25 5.22 21.65
CA VAL A 214 1.50 6.65 21.47
C VAL A 214 3.00 6.84 21.52
N GLY A 215 3.57 7.44 20.48
CA GLY A 215 5.02 7.59 20.35
C GLY A 215 5.39 8.79 19.48
N ASN A 216 6.58 9.31 19.76
CA ASN A 216 7.16 10.42 19.01
C ASN A 216 8.28 9.89 18.11
N VAL A 217 8.17 10.12 16.80
CA VAL A 217 9.21 9.71 15.83
C VAL A 217 10.56 10.40 16.05
N LEU A 218 10.58 11.51 16.81
CA LEU A 218 11.80 12.25 17.13
C LEU A 218 12.57 11.66 18.32
N GLU A 219 11.94 10.77 19.06
CA GLU A 219 12.51 10.09 20.22
C GLU A 219 11.78 8.74 20.36
N ILE A 220 12.22 7.74 19.58
CA ILE A 220 11.57 6.43 19.56
C ILE A 220 12.01 5.65 20.79
N ASP A 221 11.06 5.24 21.63
CA ASP A 221 11.31 4.43 22.82
C ASP A 221 11.64 2.97 22.45
N ALA A 222 12.82 2.79 21.89
CA ALA A 222 13.40 1.50 21.52
C ALA A 222 14.92 1.57 21.50
N ALA A 223 15.56 0.44 21.76
CA ALA A 223 17.02 0.31 21.66
C ALA A 223 17.49 0.41 20.19
N ASP A 224 18.78 0.69 20.00
CA ASP A 224 19.41 0.67 18.69
C ASP A 224 19.24 -0.71 18.03
N GLY A 225 18.79 -0.72 16.77
CA GLY A 225 18.56 -1.95 16.02
C GLY A 225 17.46 -2.87 16.61
N ALA A 226 16.50 -2.33 17.37
CA ALA A 226 15.42 -3.11 17.97
C ALA A 226 14.49 -3.76 16.93
N TYR A 227 14.43 -3.21 15.73
CA TYR A 227 13.59 -3.72 14.66
C TYR A 227 14.43 -4.16 13.46
N ASP A 228 14.05 -5.28 12.84
CA ASP A 228 14.66 -5.71 11.59
C ASP A 228 14.39 -4.71 10.47
N TYR A 229 13.12 -4.29 10.35
CA TYR A 229 12.64 -3.39 9.31
C TYR A 229 11.75 -2.30 9.87
N CYS A 230 11.70 -1.19 9.13
CA CYS A 230 10.75 -0.12 9.36
C CYS A 230 10.05 0.23 8.05
N PHE A 231 8.79 0.63 8.10
CA PHE A 231 8.17 1.33 6.99
C PHE A 231 7.40 2.56 7.50
N VAL A 232 7.37 3.61 6.67
CA VAL A 232 6.74 4.88 7.02
C VAL A 232 6.18 5.56 5.78
N HIS A 233 4.95 6.06 5.87
CA HIS A 233 4.30 6.76 4.78
C HIS A 233 3.87 8.16 5.19
N ASP A 234 4.00 9.11 4.25
CA ASP A 234 3.41 10.45 4.30
C ASP A 234 3.68 11.23 5.61
N LEU A 235 4.85 11.04 6.22
CA LEU A 235 5.25 11.70 7.45
C LEU A 235 6.18 12.89 7.22
N PHE A 236 7.23 12.66 6.47
CA PHE A 236 8.40 13.53 6.44
C PHE A 236 8.12 14.92 5.86
N GLU A 237 7.20 15.04 4.93
CA GLU A 237 6.79 16.31 4.32
C GLU A 237 6.05 17.22 5.30
N HIS A 238 5.58 16.68 6.42
CA HIS A 238 4.89 17.43 7.46
C HIS A 238 5.82 17.97 8.55
N LEU A 239 7.09 17.60 8.52
CA LEU A 239 8.10 18.00 9.49
C LEU A 239 8.87 19.26 9.01
N SER A 240 9.39 20.06 9.94
CA SER A 240 10.41 21.05 9.54
C SER A 240 11.70 20.34 9.11
N VAL A 241 12.56 21.02 8.35
CA VAL A 241 13.77 20.38 7.80
C VAL A 241 14.71 19.89 8.91
N GLU A 242 14.82 20.67 9.99
CA GLU A 242 15.66 20.35 11.15
C GLU A 242 15.13 19.10 11.87
N VAL A 243 13.82 18.99 11.97
CA VAL A 243 13.14 17.85 12.62
C VAL A 243 13.11 16.62 11.73
N LEU A 244 13.08 16.80 10.40
CA LEU A 244 13.18 15.74 9.42
C LEU A 244 14.48 14.92 9.59
N GLU A 245 15.63 15.60 9.76
CA GLU A 245 16.91 14.92 9.96
C GLU A 245 16.91 14.10 11.26
N VAL A 246 16.34 14.63 12.34
CA VAL A 246 16.19 13.92 13.62
C VAL A 246 15.30 12.69 13.45
N ALA A 247 14.14 12.82 12.80
CA ALA A 247 13.22 11.72 12.59
C ALA A 247 13.85 10.59 11.76
N ILE A 248 14.55 10.92 10.67
CA ILE A 248 15.29 9.93 9.87
C ILE A 248 16.37 9.27 10.71
N GLY A 249 17.10 10.03 11.52
CA GLY A 249 18.13 9.51 12.41
C GLY A 249 17.59 8.49 13.40
N GLU A 250 16.48 8.79 14.06
CA GLU A 250 15.82 7.89 15.01
C GLU A 250 15.31 6.60 14.32
N ILE A 251 14.66 6.72 13.16
CA ILE A 251 14.23 5.55 12.39
C ILE A 251 15.45 4.70 11.98
N CYS A 252 16.54 5.32 11.53
CA CYS A 252 17.77 4.60 11.21
C CYS A 252 18.43 3.96 12.44
N ARG A 253 18.39 4.63 13.58
CA ARG A 253 18.95 4.10 14.85
C ARG A 253 18.25 2.81 15.27
N VAL A 254 16.93 2.79 15.26
CA VAL A 254 16.17 1.63 15.73
C VAL A 254 16.03 0.51 14.70
N THR A 255 16.40 0.75 13.43
CA THR A 255 16.26 -0.23 12.34
C THR A 255 17.58 -0.94 12.06
N GLN A 256 17.55 -2.27 12.04
CA GLN A 256 18.74 -3.09 11.84
C GLN A 256 19.07 -3.35 10.37
N LYS A 257 18.08 -3.65 9.51
CA LYS A 257 18.30 -4.18 8.16
C LYS A 257 17.86 -3.23 7.06
N GLY A 258 16.63 -2.73 7.11
CA GLY A 258 16.13 -1.90 6.03
C GLY A 258 14.85 -1.15 6.33
N ILE A 259 14.61 -0.11 5.52
CA ILE A 259 13.48 0.80 5.65
C ILE A 259 12.78 0.92 4.30
N CYS A 260 11.45 0.95 4.29
CA CYS A 260 10.65 1.36 3.14
C CYS A 260 9.93 2.68 3.49
N ALA A 261 10.23 3.76 2.77
CA ALA A 261 9.64 5.06 3.04
C ALA A 261 8.86 5.58 1.84
N GLY A 262 7.58 5.91 2.04
CA GLY A 262 6.70 6.52 1.05
C GLY A 262 6.61 8.03 1.25
N PHE A 263 6.80 8.77 0.16
CA PHE A 263 6.72 10.23 0.10
C PHE A 263 5.68 10.66 -0.91
N PHE A 264 4.78 11.54 -0.54
CA PHE A 264 3.75 12.03 -1.46
C PHE A 264 4.16 13.32 -2.20
N ASN A 265 5.20 14.02 -1.77
CA ASN A 265 5.59 15.32 -2.34
C ASN A 265 7.10 15.51 -2.40
N MET A 266 7.74 14.95 -3.44
CA MET A 266 9.17 15.14 -3.70
C MET A 266 9.45 15.72 -5.09
N HIS A 267 10.70 16.13 -5.30
CA HIS A 267 11.22 16.64 -6.57
C HIS A 267 12.73 16.40 -6.70
N ASP A 268 13.24 16.49 -7.93
CA ASP A 268 14.65 16.26 -8.29
C ASP A 268 15.58 17.49 -8.07
N GLY A 269 15.07 18.58 -7.50
CA GLY A 269 15.88 19.79 -7.22
C GLY A 269 16.84 19.59 -6.06
N ASP A 270 17.85 20.47 -5.97
CA ASP A 270 18.98 20.37 -5.03
C ASP A 270 18.68 20.82 -3.58
N ALA A 271 17.51 21.37 -3.31
CA ALA A 271 17.13 21.85 -1.97
C ALA A 271 15.67 21.53 -1.67
N HIS A 272 15.34 21.31 -0.39
CA HIS A 272 13.95 21.19 0.04
C HIS A 272 13.19 22.51 -0.19
N VAL A 273 11.94 22.42 -0.63
CA VAL A 273 11.01 23.55 -0.70
C VAL A 273 10.14 23.52 0.55
N VAL A 274 10.42 24.42 1.47
CA VAL A 274 9.77 24.49 2.77
C VAL A 274 8.49 25.31 2.67
N ARG A 275 7.37 24.75 3.14
CA ARG A 275 6.08 25.41 3.18
C ARG A 275 5.39 25.20 4.53
N PRO A 276 5.50 26.14 5.47
CA PRO A 276 4.74 26.10 6.71
C PRO A 276 3.23 26.23 6.45
N VAL A 277 2.42 25.44 7.17
CA VAL A 277 0.95 25.46 7.12
C VAL A 277 0.41 25.35 8.55
N GLY A 278 0.19 26.48 9.19
CA GLY A 278 -0.23 26.53 10.59
C GLY A 278 0.82 25.89 11.52
N ALA A 279 0.44 24.82 12.19
CA ALA A 279 1.30 24.09 13.14
C ALA A 279 2.15 22.97 12.50
N TYR A 280 2.05 22.74 11.21
CA TYR A 280 2.79 21.70 10.49
C TYR A 280 3.35 22.24 9.16
N HIS A 281 3.99 21.40 8.38
CA HIS A 281 4.55 21.76 7.08
C HIS A 281 3.86 20.97 5.97
N TRP A 282 3.93 21.50 4.76
CA TRP A 282 3.57 20.83 3.51
C TRP A 282 4.72 20.97 2.52
N ASN A 283 5.84 20.38 2.88
CA ASN A 283 7.07 20.52 2.14
C ASN A 283 7.05 19.72 0.85
N SER A 284 7.85 20.20 -0.13
CA SER A 284 8.28 19.37 -1.24
C SER A 284 9.75 19.02 -1.01
N LEU A 285 10.03 17.74 -0.78
CA LEU A 285 11.37 17.30 -0.38
C LEU A 285 12.25 17.01 -1.60
N SER A 286 13.53 17.39 -1.51
CA SER A 286 14.53 17.02 -2.50
C SER A 286 14.91 15.55 -2.36
N VAL A 287 14.80 14.78 -3.44
CA VAL A 287 15.23 13.37 -3.50
C VAL A 287 16.69 13.24 -3.11
N ALA A 288 17.57 14.06 -3.70
CA ALA A 288 19.02 14.00 -3.45
C ALA A 288 19.36 14.30 -1.98
N LYS A 289 18.76 15.36 -1.41
CA LYS A 289 18.98 15.72 0.00
C LYS A 289 18.47 14.67 0.97
N THR A 290 17.28 14.12 0.72
CA THR A 290 16.72 13.09 1.58
C THR A 290 17.57 11.81 1.53
N LYS A 291 18.06 11.39 0.36
CA LYS A 291 19.01 10.29 0.25
C LYS A 291 20.28 10.54 1.05
N ALA A 292 20.86 11.74 0.93
CA ALA A 292 22.08 12.10 1.65
C ALA A 292 21.90 12.03 3.18
N ILE A 293 20.71 12.32 3.71
CA ILE A 293 20.44 12.16 5.14
C ILE A 293 20.53 10.67 5.53
N PHE A 294 19.89 9.75 4.80
CA PHE A 294 19.99 8.32 5.07
C PHE A 294 21.43 7.80 4.98
N GLU A 295 22.21 8.29 4.02
CA GLU A 295 23.61 7.90 3.81
C GLU A 295 24.49 8.29 5.03
N GLN A 296 24.19 9.36 5.75
CA GLN A 296 24.89 9.75 6.98
C GLN A 296 24.76 8.68 8.10
N TYR A 297 23.72 7.85 8.03
CA TYR A 297 23.47 6.76 8.99
C TYR A 297 23.87 5.37 8.45
N ASN A 298 24.79 5.32 7.48
CA ASN A 298 25.21 4.07 6.82
C ASN A 298 24.08 3.29 6.16
N MET A 299 23.11 4.01 5.60
CA MET A 299 21.99 3.46 4.84
C MET A 299 22.11 3.80 3.37
N ALA A 300 22.06 2.81 2.48
CA ALA A 300 21.98 3.00 1.04
C ALA A 300 20.52 3.15 0.61
N ALA A 301 20.16 4.27 -0.01
CA ALA A 301 18.81 4.55 -0.44
C ALA A 301 18.64 4.45 -1.96
N SER A 302 17.75 3.57 -2.41
CA SER A 302 17.23 3.51 -3.77
C SER A 302 15.88 4.20 -3.83
N ALA A 303 15.69 5.12 -4.78
CA ALA A 303 14.47 5.90 -4.91
C ALA A 303 13.70 5.53 -6.18
N VAL A 304 12.42 5.22 -6.04
CA VAL A 304 11.51 4.88 -7.13
C VAL A 304 10.50 6.01 -7.30
N HIS A 305 10.54 6.69 -8.44
CA HIS A 305 9.52 7.68 -8.81
C HIS A 305 8.27 6.94 -9.30
N VAL A 306 7.17 7.03 -8.57
CA VAL A 306 5.95 6.25 -8.83
C VAL A 306 5.37 6.55 -10.22
N ASP A 307 5.29 7.82 -10.63
CA ASP A 307 4.81 8.20 -11.96
C ASP A 307 5.66 7.59 -13.08
N THR A 308 6.98 7.65 -12.95
CA THR A 308 7.89 7.06 -13.93
C THR A 308 7.77 5.55 -13.99
N LEU A 309 7.66 4.88 -12.85
CA LEU A 309 7.44 3.43 -12.77
C LEU A 309 6.17 3.01 -13.52
N LEU A 310 5.05 3.65 -13.23
CA LEU A 310 3.77 3.30 -13.83
C LEU A 310 3.72 3.66 -15.32
N ARG A 311 4.33 4.78 -15.71
CA ARG A 311 4.42 5.20 -17.10
C ARG A 311 5.30 4.27 -17.94
N SER A 312 6.48 3.93 -17.45
CA SER A 312 7.43 3.09 -18.20
C SER A 312 7.00 1.63 -18.26
N ARG A 313 6.41 1.11 -17.17
CA ARG A 313 6.05 -0.31 -17.07
C ARG A 313 4.69 -0.64 -17.69
N PHE A 314 3.72 0.28 -17.62
CA PHE A 314 2.34 0.04 -18.03
C PHE A 314 1.80 1.06 -19.01
N GLY A 315 2.59 2.03 -19.47
CA GLY A 315 2.10 3.11 -20.35
C GLY A 315 1.11 4.07 -19.68
N CYS A 316 0.98 4.05 -18.35
CA CYS A 316 0.05 4.91 -17.62
C CYS A 316 0.46 6.37 -17.71
N THR A 317 -0.36 7.18 -18.38
CA THR A 317 -0.10 8.63 -18.58
C THR A 317 -0.78 9.52 -17.54
N ASP A 318 -1.64 8.93 -16.71
CA ASP A 318 -2.51 9.66 -15.78
C ASP A 318 -2.40 9.07 -14.36
N THR A 319 -1.27 9.30 -13.72
CA THR A 319 -1.03 8.87 -12.34
C THR A 319 -1.73 9.78 -11.35
N HIS A 320 -2.15 9.20 -10.20
CA HIS A 320 -2.82 9.95 -9.14
C HIS A 320 -1.94 11.07 -8.57
N ASN A 321 -0.68 10.77 -8.32
CA ASN A 321 0.28 11.72 -7.76
C ASN A 321 1.62 11.65 -8.53
N LYS A 322 1.94 12.73 -9.25
CA LYS A 322 3.17 12.85 -10.04
C LYS A 322 4.41 13.19 -9.19
N ARG A 323 4.25 13.39 -7.89
CA ARG A 323 5.33 13.73 -6.96
C ARG A 323 5.57 12.65 -5.91
N ALA A 324 4.91 11.51 -6.07
CA ALA A 324 5.06 10.37 -5.17
C ALA A 324 6.35 9.60 -5.46
N TRP A 325 7.09 9.30 -4.40
CA TRP A 325 8.31 8.49 -4.44
C TRP A 325 8.27 7.44 -3.34
N THR A 326 8.85 6.29 -3.60
CA THR A 326 9.11 5.27 -2.59
C THR A 326 10.61 5.02 -2.51
N PHE A 327 11.15 5.09 -1.31
CA PHE A 327 12.54 4.74 -1.05
C PHE A 327 12.62 3.35 -0.45
N VAL A 328 13.48 2.52 -1.02
CA VAL A 328 13.94 1.26 -0.43
C VAL A 328 15.36 1.50 0.07
N ILE A 329 15.54 1.37 1.35
CA ILE A 329 16.72 1.77 2.08
C ILE A 329 17.26 0.55 2.82
N THR A 330 18.54 0.23 2.63
CA THR A 330 19.17 -0.94 3.22
C THR A 330 20.44 -0.54 3.99
N ARG A 331 20.66 -1.18 5.13
CA ARG A 331 21.89 -0.95 5.89
C ARG A 331 23.10 -1.48 5.14
N GLN A 332 24.10 -0.64 4.98
CA GLN A 332 25.36 -1.06 4.40
C GLN A 332 26.11 -1.96 5.40
N GLN A 333 26.60 -3.12 4.92
CA GLN A 333 27.46 -3.94 5.75
C GLN A 333 28.81 -3.23 5.89
N PRO A 334 29.43 -3.23 7.08
CA PRO A 334 30.78 -2.73 7.20
C PRO A 334 31.69 -3.53 6.29
N THR A 335 32.42 -2.83 5.42
CA THR A 335 33.45 -3.37 4.50
C THR A 335 34.62 -3.92 5.29
#